data_23582a228680c04bbfb2511fba4a1975
#
_entry.id   23582a228680c04bbfb2511fba4a1975
#
_cell.length_a   1.000
_cell.length_b   1.000
_cell.length_c   1.000
_cell.angle_alpha   90.00
_cell.angle_beta   90.00
_cell.angle_gamma   90.00
#
_symmetry.space_group_name_H-M   'P 1'
#
loop_
_entity.id
_entity.type
_entity.pdbx_description
1 polymer ?
#
loop_
_entity_poly.entity_id
_entity_poly.type
_entity_poly.pdbx_seq_one_letter_code
_entity_poly.pdbx_strand_id
1 'polypeptide(L)'
;MDSRNIKEPTPQIEDGKHLEKIYDLQKELLDSYIKIEGLPSYPIDVNSKKSQIILKDFTGRVIEELGEGYESMLKVFNKRLDYIKDMDNKETFLYIKAEAQNLNEELADALHFFMELLIYTNIHPEDIYQYCKTTAKNLGIPLYDCCCLRQVLNF
;
A
#
# COMPACT_ATOMS: atom_id res chain seq x y z
N MET A 1 28.19 22.36 -0.57
CA MET A 1 26.76 22.52 -0.84
C MET A 1 26.02 21.37 -0.16
N ASP A 2 25.24 21.69 0.85
CA ASP A 2 24.58 20.69 1.70
C ASP A 2 23.28 20.24 1.01
N SER A 3 23.27 19.01 0.50
CA SER A 3 22.14 18.42 -0.26
C SER A 3 20.90 18.08 0.62
N ARG A 4 20.93 18.44 1.90
CA ARG A 4 19.88 18.13 2.88
C ARG A 4 18.67 19.06 2.86
N ASN A 5 18.63 20.06 1.96
CA ASN A 5 17.57 21.07 1.90
C ASN A 5 16.77 21.10 0.60
N ILE A 6 16.77 20.02 -0.18
CA ILE A 6 15.78 19.90 -1.25
C ILE A 6 14.49 19.39 -0.60
N LYS A 7 13.67 20.33 -0.14
CA LYS A 7 12.27 20.04 0.13
C LYS A 7 11.62 19.83 -1.24
N GLU A 8 11.45 18.57 -1.62
CA GLU A 8 10.49 18.25 -2.67
C GLU A 8 9.12 18.83 -2.24
N PRO A 9 8.43 19.58 -3.11
CA PRO A 9 7.11 20.05 -2.78
C PRO A 9 6.22 18.84 -2.56
N THR A 10 5.88 18.57 -1.32
CA THR A 10 4.87 17.54 -1.00
C THR A 10 3.58 17.96 -1.71
N PRO A 11 3.03 17.14 -2.62
CA PRO A 11 1.77 17.48 -3.26
C PRO A 11 0.75 17.75 -2.16
N GLN A 12 0.16 18.94 -2.14
CA GLN A 12 -0.93 19.27 -1.23
C GLN A 12 -2.16 18.52 -1.73
N ILE A 13 -2.33 17.29 -1.27
CA ILE A 13 -3.56 16.54 -1.46
C ILE A 13 -4.47 16.96 -0.30
N GLU A 14 -5.68 17.37 -0.61
CA GLU A 14 -6.69 17.69 0.40
C GLU A 14 -6.83 16.51 1.37
N ASP A 15 -6.84 16.79 2.67
CA ASP A 15 -6.91 15.76 3.71
C ASP A 15 -8.10 14.82 3.45
N GLY A 16 -7.82 13.52 3.41
CA GLY A 16 -8.81 12.46 3.22
C GLY A 16 -8.97 11.93 1.79
N LYS A 17 -8.36 12.55 0.75
CA LYS A 17 -8.51 12.11 -0.65
C LYS A 17 -7.33 11.31 -1.21
N HIS A 18 -6.40 10.89 -0.36
CA HIS A 18 -5.21 10.17 -0.83
C HIS A 18 -5.56 8.84 -1.51
N LEU A 19 -6.47 8.06 -0.92
CA LEU A 19 -6.87 6.77 -1.50
C LEU A 19 -7.66 6.94 -2.79
N GLU A 20 -8.52 7.96 -2.88
CA GLU A 20 -9.22 8.30 -4.13
C GLU A 20 -8.22 8.65 -5.23
N LYS A 21 -7.22 9.47 -4.91
CA LYS A 21 -6.19 9.84 -5.88
C LYS A 21 -5.36 8.65 -6.35
N ILE A 22 -4.99 7.76 -5.44
CA ILE A 22 -4.29 6.51 -5.80
C ILE A 22 -5.18 5.63 -6.67
N TYR A 23 -6.46 5.49 -6.33
CA TYR A 23 -7.43 4.74 -7.10
C TYR A 23 -7.58 5.27 -8.53
N ASP A 24 -7.68 6.59 -8.71
CA ASP A 24 -7.79 7.23 -10.01
C ASP A 24 -6.54 7.01 -10.86
N LEU A 25 -5.34 7.17 -10.28
CA LEU A 25 -4.07 6.91 -10.95
C LEU A 25 -3.94 5.43 -11.36
N GLN A 26 -4.34 4.53 -10.48
CA GLN A 26 -4.34 3.09 -10.75
C GLN A 26 -5.30 2.74 -11.89
N LYS A 27 -6.44 3.41 -11.95
CA LYS A 27 -7.42 3.23 -13.01
C LYS A 27 -6.87 3.67 -14.37
N GLU A 28 -6.17 4.81 -14.44
CA GLU A 28 -5.49 5.28 -15.66
C GLU A 28 -4.41 4.28 -16.12
N LEU A 29 -3.65 3.72 -15.18
CA LEU A 29 -2.63 2.70 -15.45
C LEU A 29 -3.28 1.41 -15.98
N LEU A 30 -4.32 0.93 -15.32
CA LEU A 30 -5.06 -0.27 -15.72
C LEU A 30 -5.69 -0.13 -17.10
N ASP A 31 -6.23 1.06 -17.45
CA ASP A 31 -6.74 1.36 -18.80
C ASP A 31 -5.65 1.19 -19.86
N SER A 32 -4.41 1.51 -19.52
CA SER A 32 -3.25 1.32 -20.40
C SER A 32 -2.90 -0.16 -20.56
N TYR A 33 -2.89 -0.93 -19.50
CA TYR A 33 -2.64 -2.38 -19.52
C TYR A 33 -3.74 -3.14 -20.27
N ILE A 34 -5.00 -2.77 -20.10
CA ILE A 34 -6.13 -3.36 -20.85
C ILE A 34 -5.90 -3.24 -22.35
N LYS A 35 -5.40 -2.07 -22.80
CA LYS A 35 -5.12 -1.84 -24.24
C LYS A 35 -3.90 -2.58 -24.77
N ILE A 36 -2.86 -2.70 -23.96
CA ILE A 36 -1.57 -3.27 -24.38
C ILE A 36 -1.59 -4.80 -24.25
N GLU A 37 -2.12 -5.33 -23.16
CA GLU A 37 -2.05 -6.75 -22.81
C GLU A 37 -3.35 -7.50 -23.06
N GLY A 38 -4.41 -6.78 -23.46
CA GLY A 38 -5.71 -7.41 -23.72
C GLY A 38 -6.41 -7.93 -22.45
N LEU A 39 -6.14 -7.29 -21.30
CA LEU A 39 -6.82 -7.61 -20.06
C LEU A 39 -8.34 -7.34 -20.20
N PRO A 40 -9.18 -8.00 -19.40
CA PRO A 40 -10.61 -7.73 -19.42
C PRO A 40 -10.91 -6.31 -18.97
N SER A 41 -11.91 -5.69 -19.59
CA SER A 41 -12.42 -4.40 -19.11
C SER A 41 -13.13 -4.55 -17.77
N TYR A 42 -13.13 -3.49 -16.99
CA TYR A 42 -13.84 -3.43 -15.71
C TYR A 42 -15.18 -2.66 -15.84
N PRO A 43 -16.15 -2.87 -14.92
CA PRO A 43 -16.16 -3.94 -13.93
C PRO A 43 -16.34 -5.32 -14.54
N ILE A 44 -15.77 -6.34 -13.92
CA ILE A 44 -15.94 -7.73 -14.36
C ILE A 44 -17.16 -8.37 -13.72
N ASP A 45 -17.78 -9.33 -14.40
CA ASP A 45 -18.84 -10.15 -13.81
C ASP A 45 -18.23 -11.11 -12.77
N VAL A 46 -18.36 -10.80 -11.48
CA VAL A 46 -17.81 -11.57 -10.36
C VAL A 46 -18.36 -13.02 -10.30
N ASN A 47 -19.48 -13.32 -10.96
CA ASN A 47 -20.05 -14.66 -11.00
C ASN A 47 -19.44 -15.52 -12.11
N SER A 48 -18.75 -14.92 -13.07
CA SER A 48 -18.11 -15.66 -14.14
C SER A 48 -16.85 -16.37 -13.65
N LYS A 49 -16.66 -17.63 -14.07
CA LYS A 49 -15.48 -18.43 -13.70
C LYS A 49 -14.19 -17.77 -14.16
N LYS A 50 -14.18 -17.11 -15.32
CA LYS A 50 -13.02 -16.38 -15.85
C LYS A 50 -12.65 -15.21 -14.96
N SER A 51 -13.63 -14.43 -14.53
CA SER A 51 -13.41 -13.30 -13.62
C SER A 51 -12.93 -13.75 -12.25
N GLN A 52 -13.46 -14.86 -11.74
CA GLN A 52 -13.00 -15.40 -10.45
C GLN A 52 -11.52 -15.85 -10.47
N ILE A 53 -11.03 -16.32 -11.62
CA ILE A 53 -9.60 -16.64 -11.78
C ILE A 53 -8.77 -15.36 -11.67
N ILE A 54 -9.17 -14.30 -12.34
CA ILE A 54 -8.48 -13.00 -12.30
C ILE A 54 -8.46 -12.43 -10.87
N LEU A 55 -9.62 -12.42 -10.19
CA LEU A 55 -9.70 -11.93 -8.82
C LEU A 55 -8.83 -12.75 -7.85
N LYS A 56 -8.73 -14.07 -8.06
CA LYS A 56 -7.85 -14.92 -7.27
C LYS A 56 -6.38 -14.63 -7.54
N ASP A 57 -6.01 -14.36 -8.79
CA ASP A 57 -4.63 -14.01 -9.14
C ASP A 57 -4.22 -12.71 -8.45
N PHE A 58 -4.98 -11.64 -8.59
CA PHE A 58 -4.70 -10.37 -7.91
C PHE A 58 -4.70 -10.50 -6.38
N THR A 59 -5.65 -11.28 -5.81
CA THR A 59 -5.65 -11.55 -4.37
C THR A 59 -4.37 -12.30 -3.94
N GLY A 60 -3.93 -13.26 -4.75
CA GLY A 60 -2.67 -13.97 -4.51
C GLY A 60 -1.48 -13.04 -4.49
N ARG A 61 -1.41 -12.11 -5.44
CA ARG A 61 -0.34 -11.09 -5.50
C ARG A 61 -0.35 -10.17 -4.28
N VAL A 62 -1.51 -9.67 -3.85
CA VAL A 62 -1.58 -8.88 -2.59
C VAL A 62 -1.00 -9.65 -1.42
N ILE A 63 -1.28 -10.95 -1.30
CA ILE A 63 -0.77 -11.80 -0.21
C ILE A 63 0.74 -12.00 -0.34
N GLU A 64 1.24 -12.19 -1.56
CA GLU A 64 2.66 -12.36 -1.88
C GLU A 64 3.45 -11.11 -1.46
N GLU A 65 3.06 -9.92 -1.92
CA GLU A 65 3.73 -8.66 -1.60
C GLU A 65 3.69 -8.35 -0.09
N LEU A 66 2.55 -8.61 0.58
CA LEU A 66 2.47 -8.49 2.04
C LEU A 66 3.39 -9.49 2.76
N GLY A 67 3.59 -10.69 2.20
CA GLY A 67 4.52 -11.69 2.71
C GLY A 67 5.97 -11.22 2.60
N GLU A 68 6.36 -10.67 1.46
CA GLU A 68 7.70 -10.13 1.21
C GLU A 68 7.98 -8.90 2.08
N GLY A 69 6.99 -8.00 2.20
CA GLY A 69 7.05 -6.88 3.14
C GLY A 69 7.21 -7.33 4.60
N TYR A 70 6.53 -8.40 5.01
CA TYR A 70 6.69 -8.97 6.35
C TYR A 70 8.10 -9.52 6.58
N GLU A 71 8.70 -10.18 5.59
CA GLU A 71 10.09 -10.64 5.68
C GLU A 71 11.07 -9.48 5.85
N SER A 72 10.91 -8.41 5.06
CA SER A 72 11.73 -7.20 5.17
C SER A 72 11.57 -6.53 6.53
N MET A 73 10.35 -6.48 7.07
CA MET A 73 10.09 -5.99 8.42
C MET A 73 10.81 -6.81 9.49
N LEU A 74 10.79 -8.14 9.40
CA LEU A 74 11.52 -9.01 10.34
C LEU A 74 13.04 -8.79 10.29
N LYS A 75 13.60 -8.61 9.08
CA LYS A 75 15.02 -8.29 8.91
C LYS A 75 15.38 -6.95 9.58
N VAL A 76 14.54 -5.93 9.40
CA VAL A 76 14.72 -4.63 10.07
C VAL A 76 14.71 -4.80 11.59
N PHE A 77 13.73 -5.49 12.16
CA PHE A 77 13.64 -5.70 13.61
C PHE A 77 14.83 -6.45 14.16
N ASN A 78 15.25 -7.54 13.54
CA ASN A 78 16.38 -8.35 13.99
C ASN A 78 17.68 -7.54 13.96
N LYS A 79 17.95 -6.79 12.90
CA LYS A 79 19.15 -5.97 12.76
C LYS A 79 19.14 -4.72 13.65
N ARG A 80 17.95 -4.19 13.97
CA ARG A 80 17.83 -3.04 14.89
C ARG A 80 18.30 -3.39 16.31
N LEU A 81 18.08 -4.62 16.76
CA LEU A 81 18.61 -5.10 18.04
C LEU A 81 20.16 -5.13 18.07
N ASP A 82 20.78 -5.49 16.95
CA ASP A 82 22.25 -5.47 16.82
C ASP A 82 22.77 -4.03 16.77
N TYR A 83 22.09 -3.14 16.05
CA TYR A 83 22.45 -1.72 15.94
C TYR A 83 22.39 -0.98 17.29
N ILE A 84 21.44 -1.31 18.16
CA ILE A 84 21.34 -0.72 19.50
C ILE A 84 22.59 -1.05 20.34
N LYS A 85 23.25 -2.19 20.10
CA LYS A 85 24.47 -2.60 20.80
C LYS A 85 25.73 -1.91 20.29
N ASP A 86 25.74 -1.49 19.03
CA ASP A 86 26.84 -0.80 18.35
C ASP A 86 26.27 0.25 17.37
N MET A 87 25.95 1.43 17.91
CA MET A 87 25.32 2.53 17.17
C MET A 87 26.23 3.19 16.13
N ASP A 88 27.52 2.95 16.19
CA ASP A 88 28.51 3.46 15.24
C ASP A 88 28.69 2.54 14.02
N ASN A 89 28.02 1.38 14.01
CA ASN A 89 28.09 0.42 12.92
C ASN A 89 27.34 0.91 11.69
N LYS A 90 28.09 1.57 10.82
CA LYS A 90 27.56 2.14 9.57
C LYS A 90 27.00 1.09 8.61
N GLU A 91 27.59 -0.10 8.58
CA GLU A 91 27.12 -1.19 7.71
C GLU A 91 25.74 -1.70 8.15
N THR A 92 25.57 -1.92 9.45
CA THR A 92 24.26 -2.30 10.02
C THR A 92 23.21 -1.22 9.77
N PHE A 93 23.56 0.05 9.90
CA PHE A 93 22.64 1.15 9.59
C PHE A 93 22.20 1.15 8.12
N LEU A 94 23.14 0.98 7.18
CA LEU A 94 22.84 0.94 5.75
C LEU A 94 21.97 -0.26 5.38
N TYR A 95 22.20 -1.41 6.02
CA TYR A 95 21.38 -2.60 5.85
C TYR A 95 19.93 -2.34 6.31
N ILE A 96 19.74 -1.81 7.51
CA ILE A 96 18.41 -1.47 8.04
C ILE A 96 17.68 -0.49 7.10
N LYS A 97 18.39 0.51 6.59
CA LYS A 97 17.82 1.48 5.65
C LYS A 97 17.37 0.83 4.35
N ALA A 98 18.16 -0.08 3.79
CA ALA A 98 17.82 -0.80 2.56
C ALA A 98 16.59 -1.70 2.75
N GLU A 99 16.54 -2.47 3.83
CA GLU A 99 15.37 -3.33 4.13
C GLU A 99 14.11 -2.52 4.46
N ALA A 100 14.24 -1.35 5.09
CA ALA A 100 13.10 -0.46 5.32
C ALA A 100 12.58 0.15 4.00
N GLN A 101 13.46 0.42 3.04
CA GLN A 101 13.06 0.86 1.71
C GLN A 101 12.35 -0.27 0.97
N ASN A 102 12.88 -1.48 0.98
CA ASN A 102 12.25 -2.66 0.40
C ASN A 102 10.85 -2.91 0.99
N LEU A 103 10.69 -2.82 2.32
CA LEU A 103 9.37 -2.90 2.95
C LEU A 103 8.37 -1.88 2.38
N ASN A 104 8.83 -0.64 2.13
CA ASN A 104 7.94 0.39 1.54
C ASN A 104 7.56 0.06 0.10
N GLU A 105 8.46 -0.53 -0.68
CA GLU A 105 8.21 -0.97 -2.05
C GLU A 105 7.17 -2.09 -2.06
N GLU A 106 7.33 -3.14 -1.25
CA GLU A 106 6.38 -4.26 -1.16
C GLU A 106 4.97 -3.81 -0.69
N LEU A 107 4.92 -2.88 0.28
CA LEU A 107 3.63 -2.31 0.71
C LEU A 107 2.96 -1.48 -0.37
N ALA A 108 3.73 -0.77 -1.20
CA ALA A 108 3.19 -0.02 -2.33
C ALA A 108 2.67 -0.98 -3.42
N ASP A 109 3.37 -2.08 -3.70
CA ASP A 109 2.96 -3.09 -4.67
C ASP A 109 1.71 -3.84 -4.19
N ALA A 110 1.63 -4.20 -2.92
CA ALA A 110 0.41 -4.75 -2.32
C ALA A 110 -0.79 -3.79 -2.47
N LEU A 111 -0.58 -2.50 -2.24
CA LEU A 111 -1.62 -1.47 -2.42
C LEU A 111 -2.03 -1.34 -3.88
N HIS A 112 -1.08 -1.42 -4.81
CA HIS A 112 -1.32 -1.41 -6.24
C HIS A 112 -2.31 -2.53 -6.65
N PHE A 113 -1.99 -3.78 -6.34
CA PHE A 113 -2.86 -4.91 -6.64
C PHE A 113 -4.21 -4.84 -5.90
N PHE A 114 -4.23 -4.31 -4.69
CA PHE A 114 -5.47 -4.08 -3.96
C PHE A 114 -6.38 -3.06 -4.67
N MET A 115 -5.83 -1.96 -5.19
CA MET A 115 -6.60 -0.99 -5.98
C MET A 115 -7.15 -1.60 -7.26
N GLU A 116 -6.40 -2.49 -7.94
CA GLU A 116 -6.91 -3.22 -9.10
C GLU A 116 -8.12 -4.10 -8.76
N LEU A 117 -8.08 -4.80 -7.61
CA LEU A 117 -9.24 -5.56 -7.12
C LEU A 117 -10.46 -4.66 -6.94
N LEU A 118 -10.29 -3.47 -6.37
CA LEU A 118 -11.37 -2.51 -6.18
C LEU A 118 -11.95 -2.04 -7.51
N ILE A 119 -11.10 -1.72 -8.48
CA ILE A 119 -11.52 -1.28 -9.82
C ILE A 119 -12.30 -2.39 -10.54
N TYR A 120 -11.77 -3.61 -10.54
CA TYR A 120 -12.42 -4.74 -11.19
C TYR A 120 -13.78 -5.11 -10.56
N THR A 121 -13.92 -4.91 -9.25
CA THR A 121 -15.17 -5.19 -8.52
C THR A 121 -16.10 -3.98 -8.41
N ASN A 122 -15.73 -2.83 -8.97
CA ASN A 122 -16.46 -1.57 -8.88
C ASN A 122 -16.74 -1.12 -7.43
N ILE A 123 -15.77 -1.35 -6.56
CA ILE A 123 -15.80 -0.87 -5.18
C ILE A 123 -14.98 0.42 -5.11
N HIS A 124 -15.56 1.47 -4.58
CA HIS A 124 -14.85 2.73 -4.38
C HIS A 124 -14.16 2.78 -3.00
N PRO A 125 -13.00 3.47 -2.88
CA PRO A 125 -12.34 3.66 -1.59
C PRO A 125 -13.26 4.25 -0.50
N GLU A 126 -14.16 5.13 -0.88
CA GLU A 126 -15.16 5.69 0.03
C GLU A 126 -16.10 4.64 0.63
N ASP A 127 -16.48 3.62 -0.15
CA ASP A 127 -17.34 2.52 0.34
C ASP A 127 -16.63 1.74 1.45
N ILE A 128 -15.31 1.51 1.28
CA ILE A 128 -14.48 0.84 2.28
C ILE A 128 -14.37 1.70 3.54
N TYR A 129 -14.13 2.99 3.37
CA TYR A 129 -14.05 3.94 4.50
C TYR A 129 -15.34 3.95 5.31
N GLN A 130 -16.50 4.06 4.64
CA GLN A 130 -17.81 4.04 5.29
C GLN A 130 -18.11 2.71 6.00
N TYR A 131 -17.71 1.59 5.39
CA TYR A 131 -17.82 0.28 6.02
C TYR A 131 -16.96 0.19 7.30
N CYS A 132 -15.70 0.59 7.23
CA CYS A 132 -14.81 0.62 8.39
C CYS A 132 -15.35 1.53 9.50
N LYS A 133 -15.85 2.71 9.13
CA LYS A 133 -16.46 3.66 10.08
C LYS A 133 -17.68 3.06 10.79
N THR A 134 -18.54 2.39 10.05
CA THR A 134 -19.74 1.75 10.59
C THR A 134 -19.35 0.60 11.52
N THR A 135 -18.40 -0.23 11.10
CA THR A 135 -17.92 -1.37 11.90
C THR A 135 -17.26 -0.90 13.20
N ALA A 136 -16.40 0.11 13.14
CA ALA A 136 -15.76 0.68 14.33
C ALA A 136 -16.79 1.24 15.30
N LYS A 137 -17.81 1.97 14.79
CA LYS A 137 -18.91 2.46 15.60
C LYS A 137 -19.67 1.33 16.30
N ASN A 138 -19.96 0.24 15.59
CA ASN A 138 -20.68 -0.91 16.14
C ASN A 138 -19.88 -1.65 17.21
N LEU A 139 -18.54 -1.65 17.08
CA LEU A 139 -17.62 -2.27 18.04
C LEU A 139 -17.25 -1.32 19.19
N GLY A 140 -17.71 -0.07 19.20
CA GLY A 140 -17.33 0.94 20.19
C GLY A 140 -15.85 1.33 20.13
N ILE A 141 -15.19 1.09 18.99
CA ILE A 141 -13.78 1.43 18.75
C ILE A 141 -13.74 2.81 18.11
N PRO A 142 -13.00 3.80 18.68
CA PRO A 142 -12.83 5.07 18.02
C PRO A 142 -12.08 4.85 16.69
N LEU A 143 -12.72 5.18 15.58
CA LEU A 143 -12.02 5.32 14.32
C LEU A 143 -11.19 6.61 14.47
N TYR A 144 -9.94 6.47 14.84
CA TYR A 144 -9.00 7.56 14.61
C TYR A 144 -8.98 7.75 13.10
N ASP A 145 -9.27 8.96 12.64
CA ASP A 145 -9.22 9.27 11.22
C ASP A 145 -8.00 8.60 10.61
N CYS A 146 -8.20 7.80 9.56
CA CYS A 146 -7.10 7.08 8.88
C CYS A 146 -6.03 8.02 8.30
N CYS A 147 -6.21 9.33 8.39
CA CYS A 147 -5.18 10.35 8.23
C CYS A 147 -3.98 10.15 9.17
N CYS A 148 -4.09 9.31 10.21
CA CYS A 148 -3.04 9.04 11.17
C CYS A 148 -2.02 7.97 10.76
N LEU A 149 -2.02 7.48 9.52
CA LEU A 149 -0.82 6.82 8.98
C LEU A 149 0.43 7.71 9.09
N ARG A 150 0.22 9.03 9.14
CA ARG A 150 1.28 10.01 9.41
C ARG A 150 1.86 9.91 10.84
N GLN A 151 1.11 9.41 11.81
CA GLN A 151 1.59 9.25 13.19
C GLN A 151 2.25 7.89 13.44
N VAL A 152 1.92 6.87 12.65
CA VAL A 152 2.53 5.54 12.77
C VAL A 152 3.91 5.50 12.08
N LEU A 153 4.15 6.35 11.08
CA LEU A 153 5.41 6.41 10.33
C LEU A 153 6.41 7.47 10.83
N ASN A 154 6.07 8.23 11.87
CA ASN A 154 6.98 9.16 12.54
C ASN A 154 7.70 8.49 13.73
N PHE A 155 8.36 7.36 13.49
CA PHE A 155 9.38 6.82 14.37
C PHE A 155 10.77 7.13 13.82
#